data_cbeacfd3a862ec0aa2a60c4c7ca232c0
#
_entry.id   cbeacfd3a862ec0aa2a60c4c7ca232c0
#
_cell.length_a   1.000
_cell.length_b   1.000
_cell.length_c   1.000
_cell.angle_alpha   90.00
_cell.angle_beta   90.00
_cell.angle_gamma   90.00
#
_symmetry.space_group_name_H-M   'P 1'
#
loop_
_entity.id
_entity.type
_entity.pdbx_description
1 polymer ?
#
loop_
_entity_poly.entity_id
_entity_poly.type
_entity_poly.pdbx_seq_one_letter_code
_entity_poly.pdbx_strand_id
1 'polypeptide(L)'
;MIEIKNKVYYVGVNDRNKALFEGLWPLPDGVSYNSYLIVDEKVCLIDTVDVAFFPQFLDNIRAVIGDRPIDYIVINHMEPDHSGSLGLMRKYYPDVEIVGNKKSFHLLKGFYGISDKELEVKNGDELNLGSHNLKFFMTPMVHWPETMMTLDTTDNMLFSGDGFGCFGALNGGIIDEEINCEEFWLEMVRYYSNIVGKYGIPVQNALKKFVNEQIDYICPTHGPVWHQYKEKVMAEYDRMSRYDTEEGIVICYGTMYGHTESMADCIAKAASLAGIKNIKLYNVSKTHHSYILRDVFRYRGLIVGAPTYNTGLYHEMDVLLSEIANRDIKNHAIGWFGSHGWASKAVEKIAEWNENHLKFEPVGEPVDMLQSLDEDSTERCKALGRAMAEYLIAQRG
;
A
#
# COMPACT_ATOMS: atom_id res chain seq x y z
N MET A 1 -11.76 20.03 15.78
CA MET A 1 -11.32 18.91 16.64
C MET A 1 -12.34 17.80 16.55
N ILE A 2 -11.89 16.60 16.37
CA ILE A 2 -12.78 15.44 16.26
C ILE A 2 -12.38 14.48 17.39
N GLU A 3 -13.29 14.28 18.35
CA GLU A 3 -13.17 13.22 19.35
C GLU A 3 -13.66 11.93 18.72
N ILE A 4 -12.82 10.88 18.74
CA ILE A 4 -13.19 9.56 18.23
C ILE A 4 -14.01 8.84 19.31
N LYS A 5 -13.46 8.74 20.52
CA LYS A 5 -14.10 8.07 21.66
C LYS A 5 -13.33 8.37 22.95
N ASN A 6 -14.03 8.57 24.07
CA ASN A 6 -13.47 8.63 25.43
C ASN A 6 -12.18 9.47 25.54
N LYS A 7 -12.19 10.69 25.04
CA LYS A 7 -11.04 11.61 25.05
C LYS A 7 -9.84 11.15 24.20
N VAL A 8 -10.05 10.30 23.22
CA VAL A 8 -9.12 10.05 22.11
C VAL A 8 -9.50 10.97 20.96
N TYR A 9 -8.60 11.89 20.60
CA TYR A 9 -8.85 12.93 19.60
C TYR A 9 -7.97 12.72 18.36
N TYR A 10 -8.56 12.95 17.19
CA TYR A 10 -7.78 13.11 15.95
C TYR A 10 -7.20 14.52 15.91
N VAL A 11 -5.88 14.61 15.77
CA VAL A 11 -5.14 15.88 15.67
C VAL A 11 -4.30 15.99 14.40
N GLY A 12 -4.44 15.03 13.48
CA GLY A 12 -3.75 14.96 12.20
C GLY A 12 -4.09 16.09 11.23
N VAL A 13 -3.50 16.03 10.05
CA VAL A 13 -3.62 17.03 8.97
C VAL A 13 -3.81 16.37 7.61
N ASN A 14 -4.28 17.13 6.63
CA ASN A 14 -4.41 16.71 5.24
C ASN A 14 -3.44 17.50 4.36
N ASP A 15 -2.62 16.81 3.58
CA ASP A 15 -1.80 17.39 2.52
C ASP A 15 -2.46 17.14 1.16
N ARG A 16 -3.03 18.20 0.58
CA ARG A 16 -3.68 18.15 -0.74
C ARG A 16 -2.77 18.60 -1.87
N ASN A 17 -1.53 18.97 -1.55
CA ASN A 17 -0.59 19.55 -2.50
C ASN A 17 0.59 18.63 -2.82
N LYS A 18 0.83 17.60 -2.02
CA LYS A 18 1.92 16.65 -2.24
C LYS A 18 1.65 15.85 -3.52
N ALA A 19 2.52 16.01 -4.50
CA ALA A 19 2.35 15.34 -5.78
C ALA A 19 2.71 13.85 -5.74
N LEU A 20 3.71 13.48 -4.93
CA LEU A 20 4.24 12.12 -4.85
C LEU A 20 4.47 11.70 -3.39
N PHE A 21 3.98 10.53 -3.02
CA PHE A 21 4.34 9.85 -1.77
C PHE A 21 5.70 9.19 -1.95
N GLU A 22 6.60 9.28 -0.95
CA GLU A 22 8.00 8.80 -1.00
C GLU A 22 8.79 9.30 -2.23
N GLY A 23 8.32 10.36 -2.91
CA GLY A 23 8.90 10.83 -4.16
C GLY A 23 8.63 9.92 -5.37
N LEU A 24 7.80 8.90 -5.23
CA LEU A 24 7.53 7.86 -6.23
C LEU A 24 6.06 7.76 -6.64
N TRP A 25 5.12 7.73 -5.68
CA TRP A 25 3.73 7.32 -5.91
C TRP A 25 2.82 8.54 -6.08
N PRO A 26 2.15 8.72 -7.24
CA PRO A 26 1.26 9.85 -7.46
C PRO A 26 0.14 9.93 -6.43
N LEU A 27 -0.15 11.14 -5.95
CA LEU A 27 -1.19 11.47 -4.99
C LEU A 27 -2.19 12.46 -5.60
N PRO A 28 -3.04 12.06 -6.56
CA PRO A 28 -4.00 12.97 -7.19
C PRO A 28 -4.99 13.56 -6.18
N ASP A 29 -5.34 12.79 -5.14
CA ASP A 29 -6.28 13.19 -4.08
C ASP A 29 -5.57 13.52 -2.76
N GLY A 30 -4.25 13.76 -2.80
CA GLY A 30 -3.44 14.07 -1.63
C GLY A 30 -3.22 12.87 -0.70
N VAL A 31 -2.91 13.18 0.56
CA VAL A 31 -2.69 12.21 1.64
C VAL A 31 -3.06 12.83 2.99
N SER A 32 -3.54 12.04 3.93
CA SER A 32 -3.66 12.45 5.33
C SER A 32 -2.45 11.99 6.13
N TYR A 33 -1.99 12.81 7.08
CA TYR A 33 -1.04 12.44 8.12
C TYR A 33 -1.82 12.40 9.44
N ASN A 34 -2.17 11.20 9.87
CA ASN A 34 -2.99 11.01 11.05
C ASN A 34 -2.11 10.94 12.29
N SER A 35 -2.53 11.64 13.30
CA SER A 35 -1.97 11.59 14.65
C SER A 35 -3.11 11.65 15.65
N TYR A 36 -2.93 11.00 16.78
CA TYR A 36 -3.99 10.84 17.78
C TYR A 36 -3.51 11.29 19.14
N LEU A 37 -4.40 11.97 19.88
CA LEU A 37 -4.09 12.50 21.20
C LEU A 37 -5.03 11.88 22.24
N ILE A 38 -4.47 11.18 23.21
CA ILE A 38 -5.20 10.60 24.33
C ILE A 38 -5.06 11.54 25.53
N VAL A 39 -6.19 12.02 26.05
CA VAL A 39 -6.22 12.99 27.16
C VAL A 39 -6.74 12.32 28.42
N ASP A 40 -5.84 11.91 29.29
CA ASP A 40 -6.14 11.23 30.55
C ASP A 40 -5.39 11.88 31.72
N GLU A 41 -5.09 11.15 32.80
CA GLU A 41 -4.20 11.64 33.87
C GLU A 41 -2.84 12.03 33.26
N LYS A 42 -2.34 11.21 32.33
CA LYS A 42 -1.23 11.49 31.44
C LYS A 42 -1.74 11.79 30.03
N VAL A 43 -1.13 12.78 29.37
CA VAL A 43 -1.41 13.09 27.96
C VAL A 43 -0.43 12.34 27.08
N CYS A 44 -0.96 11.56 26.14
CA CYS A 44 -0.17 10.77 25.21
C CYS A 44 -0.51 11.12 23.76
N LEU A 45 0.50 11.48 22.99
CA LEU A 45 0.41 11.67 21.55
C LEU A 45 0.88 10.40 20.84
N ILE A 46 0.13 9.94 19.84
CA ILE A 46 0.47 8.78 19.02
C ILE A 46 0.85 9.26 17.64
N ASP A 47 2.11 9.01 17.25
CA ASP A 47 2.78 9.48 16.05
C ASP A 47 2.71 11.01 15.88
N THR A 48 3.41 11.56 14.91
CA THR A 48 3.37 12.97 14.55
C THR A 48 2.96 13.13 13.10
N VAL A 49 3.29 14.24 12.46
CA VAL A 49 2.99 14.53 11.05
C VAL A 49 4.23 15.03 10.33
N ASP A 50 4.16 15.11 8.99
CA ASP A 50 5.19 15.76 8.16
C ASP A 50 5.49 17.16 8.70
N VAL A 51 6.75 17.49 8.81
CA VAL A 51 7.25 18.74 9.41
C VAL A 51 6.70 20.00 8.74
N ALA A 52 6.34 19.93 7.46
CA ALA A 52 5.73 21.05 6.74
C ALA A 52 4.39 21.48 7.34
N PHE A 53 3.69 20.60 8.02
CA PHE A 53 2.39 20.85 8.65
C PHE A 53 2.48 21.11 10.17
N PHE A 54 3.67 21.20 10.73
CA PHE A 54 3.86 21.37 12.17
C PHE A 54 3.05 22.53 12.79
N PRO A 55 2.94 23.71 12.19
CA PRO A 55 2.13 24.79 12.78
C PRO A 55 0.66 24.41 12.96
N GLN A 56 0.04 23.85 11.92
CA GLN A 56 -1.35 23.38 11.97
C GLN A 56 -1.52 22.24 12.98
N PHE A 57 -0.57 21.31 13.00
CA PHE A 57 -0.55 20.20 13.94
C PHE A 57 -0.49 20.67 15.40
N LEU A 58 0.39 21.63 15.71
CA LEU A 58 0.51 22.21 17.03
C LEU A 58 -0.80 22.93 17.45
N ASP A 59 -1.42 23.66 16.52
CA ASP A 59 -2.71 24.32 16.76
C ASP A 59 -3.82 23.30 17.05
N ASN A 60 -3.85 22.17 16.31
CA ASN A 60 -4.80 21.08 16.55
C ASN A 60 -4.61 20.48 17.97
N ILE A 61 -3.38 20.23 18.40
CA ILE A 61 -3.06 19.71 19.72
C ILE A 61 -3.51 20.73 20.80
N ARG A 62 -3.09 22.00 20.68
CA ARG A 62 -3.43 23.04 21.64
C ARG A 62 -4.91 23.31 21.76
N ALA A 63 -5.64 23.16 20.67
CA ALA A 63 -7.08 23.29 20.68
C ALA A 63 -7.77 22.19 21.54
N VAL A 64 -7.10 21.07 21.81
CA VAL A 64 -7.59 20.01 22.72
C VAL A 64 -7.13 20.23 24.16
N ILE A 65 -5.81 20.43 24.35
CA ILE A 65 -5.22 20.40 25.70
C ILE A 65 -4.86 21.80 26.26
N GLY A 66 -4.98 22.86 25.43
CA GLY A 66 -4.51 24.19 25.82
C GLY A 66 -3.02 24.21 26.11
N ASP A 67 -2.65 24.69 27.28
CA ASP A 67 -1.26 24.75 27.75
C ASP A 67 -0.83 23.53 28.57
N ARG A 68 -1.67 22.49 28.66
CA ARG A 68 -1.32 21.25 29.38
C ARG A 68 -0.14 20.57 28.69
N PRO A 69 0.86 20.07 29.43
CA PRO A 69 2.00 19.35 28.85
C PRO A 69 1.57 18.01 28.24
N ILE A 70 2.34 17.55 27.26
CA ILE A 70 2.31 16.18 26.77
C ILE A 70 3.32 15.37 27.57
N ASP A 71 2.88 14.27 28.18
CA ASP A 71 3.74 13.38 28.97
C ASP A 71 4.51 12.42 28.07
N TYR A 72 3.82 11.84 27.05
CA TYR A 72 4.39 10.83 26.16
C TYR A 72 4.11 11.12 24.70
N ILE A 73 5.10 10.79 23.83
CA ILE A 73 4.89 10.65 22.38
C ILE A 73 5.26 9.21 22.03
N VAL A 74 4.27 8.41 21.67
CA VAL A 74 4.49 7.06 21.14
C VAL A 74 4.77 7.16 19.65
N ILE A 75 5.86 6.56 19.19
CA ILE A 75 6.21 6.47 17.76
C ILE A 75 6.10 5.03 17.29
N ASN A 76 5.05 4.74 16.53
CA ASN A 76 4.86 3.46 15.91
C ASN A 76 5.79 3.25 14.71
N HIS A 77 6.12 4.34 13.99
CA HIS A 77 6.92 4.30 12.78
C HIS A 77 7.79 5.56 12.65
N MET A 78 9.05 5.38 12.22
CA MET A 78 10.07 6.44 12.17
C MET A 78 10.23 7.11 10.80
N GLU A 79 9.38 6.78 9.83
CA GLU A 79 9.38 7.49 8.54
C GLU A 79 9.09 8.98 8.75
N PRO A 80 9.79 9.89 8.02
CA PRO A 80 9.73 11.34 8.32
C PRO A 80 8.34 11.98 8.18
N ASP A 81 7.42 11.39 7.47
CA ASP A 81 6.04 11.89 7.36
C ASP A 81 5.19 11.61 8.62
N HIS A 82 5.66 10.71 9.52
CA HIS A 82 5.09 10.46 10.86
C HIS A 82 5.98 10.94 11.99
N SER A 83 7.28 11.06 11.75
CA SER A 83 8.26 11.41 12.77
C SER A 83 8.88 12.79 12.57
N GLY A 84 8.66 13.43 11.43
CA GLY A 84 9.33 14.69 11.06
C GLY A 84 9.11 15.85 11.99
N SER A 85 7.99 15.86 12.69
CA SER A 85 7.68 16.90 13.67
C SER A 85 8.31 16.69 15.04
N LEU A 86 8.95 15.53 15.33
CA LEU A 86 9.52 15.20 16.66
C LEU A 86 10.52 16.24 17.18
N GLY A 87 11.41 16.72 16.30
CA GLY A 87 12.39 17.74 16.69
C GLY A 87 11.77 19.05 17.15
N LEU A 88 10.63 19.44 16.57
CA LEU A 88 9.86 20.60 16.98
C LEU A 88 9.02 20.30 18.22
N MET A 89 8.39 19.13 18.30
CA MET A 89 7.65 18.71 19.49
C MET A 89 8.53 18.79 20.74
N ARG A 90 9.78 18.32 20.69
CA ARG A 90 10.75 18.43 21.80
C ARG A 90 11.07 19.87 22.18
N LYS A 91 11.01 20.82 21.26
CA LYS A 91 11.21 22.25 21.59
C LYS A 91 10.02 22.86 22.33
N TYR A 92 8.80 22.47 21.95
CA TYR A 92 7.56 22.98 22.55
C TYR A 92 7.20 22.25 23.85
N TYR A 93 7.53 20.96 23.93
CA TYR A 93 7.29 20.07 25.07
C TYR A 93 8.62 19.45 25.54
N PRO A 94 9.50 20.22 26.22
CA PRO A 94 10.88 19.79 26.48
C PRO A 94 10.96 18.61 27.45
N ASP A 95 9.91 18.35 28.22
CA ASP A 95 9.87 17.28 29.23
C ASP A 95 9.21 15.99 28.72
N VAL A 96 8.70 15.98 27.47
CA VAL A 96 8.03 14.82 26.90
C VAL A 96 8.96 13.63 26.80
N GLU A 97 8.51 12.45 27.21
CA GLU A 97 9.21 11.19 26.96
C GLU A 97 8.77 10.58 25.62
N ILE A 98 9.74 10.14 24.81
CA ILE A 98 9.48 9.47 23.53
C ILE A 98 9.45 7.96 23.79
N VAL A 99 8.30 7.33 23.50
CA VAL A 99 8.06 5.91 23.68
C VAL A 99 8.28 5.20 22.34
N GLY A 100 9.14 4.19 22.33
CA GLY A 100 9.46 3.43 21.13
C GLY A 100 10.32 2.23 21.45
N ASN A 101 10.75 1.50 20.44
CA ASN A 101 11.68 0.39 20.63
C ASN A 101 13.13 0.82 20.33
N LYS A 102 14.07 -0.05 20.63
CA LYS A 102 15.51 0.21 20.44
C LYS A 102 15.88 0.63 19.01
N LYS A 103 15.20 0.08 17.99
CA LYS A 103 15.48 0.44 16.58
C LYS A 103 14.92 1.81 16.26
N SER A 104 13.74 2.15 16.79
CA SER A 104 13.15 3.50 16.68
C SER A 104 14.10 4.55 17.25
N PHE A 105 14.71 4.31 18.41
CA PHE A 105 15.67 5.24 19.02
C PHE A 105 16.97 5.36 18.23
N HIS A 106 17.41 4.29 17.57
CA HIS A 106 18.54 4.38 16.64
C HIS A 106 18.25 5.37 15.49
N LEU A 107 17.05 5.28 14.89
CA LEU A 107 16.61 6.19 13.84
C LEU A 107 16.33 7.59 14.37
N LEU A 108 15.74 7.73 15.55
CA LEU A 108 15.49 9.01 16.24
C LEU A 108 16.78 9.80 16.40
N LYS A 109 17.83 9.14 16.88
CA LYS A 109 19.16 9.73 16.98
C LYS A 109 19.74 10.08 15.61
N GLY A 110 19.59 9.20 14.62
CA GLY A 110 20.14 9.39 13.28
C GLY A 110 19.47 10.56 12.53
N PHE A 111 18.14 10.64 12.55
CA PHE A 111 17.38 11.66 11.84
C PHE A 111 17.33 13.00 12.56
N TYR A 112 17.19 13.00 13.89
CA TYR A 112 16.84 14.20 14.67
C TYR A 112 17.86 14.56 15.74
N GLY A 113 18.89 13.74 15.99
CA GLY A 113 19.90 13.97 17.02
C GLY A 113 19.37 13.83 18.44
N ILE A 114 18.17 13.28 18.64
CA ILE A 114 17.54 13.08 19.95
C ILE A 114 18.02 11.74 20.52
N SER A 115 18.45 11.74 21.78
CA SER A 115 18.94 10.53 22.48
C SER A 115 18.77 10.65 24.01
N ASP A 116 17.74 11.36 24.44
CA ASP A 116 17.38 11.54 25.84
C ASP A 116 15.86 11.44 26.01
N LYS A 117 15.40 11.16 27.25
CA LYS A 117 13.99 10.98 27.58
C LYS A 117 13.32 9.94 26.67
N GLU A 118 13.98 8.81 26.54
CA GLU A 118 13.54 7.64 25.79
C GLU A 118 12.94 6.62 26.75
N LEU A 119 11.72 6.18 26.49
CA LEU A 119 11.06 5.06 27.19
C LEU A 119 11.01 3.85 26.23
N GLU A 120 11.95 2.91 26.44
CA GLU A 120 12.00 1.70 25.62
C GLU A 120 10.90 0.73 25.99
N VAL A 121 10.14 0.28 24.96
CA VAL A 121 9.10 -0.74 25.10
C VAL A 121 9.37 -1.96 24.21
N LYS A 122 8.86 -3.11 24.62
CA LYS A 122 8.98 -4.40 23.95
C LYS A 122 7.61 -4.97 23.64
N ASN A 123 7.59 -6.06 22.90
CA ASN A 123 6.33 -6.74 22.57
C ASN A 123 5.61 -7.22 23.83
N GLY A 124 4.38 -6.74 24.01
CA GLY A 124 3.52 -7.06 25.14
C GLY A 124 3.69 -6.16 26.37
N ASP A 125 4.64 -5.20 26.36
CA ASP A 125 4.74 -4.20 27.41
C ASP A 125 3.49 -3.31 27.40
N GLU A 126 3.19 -2.71 28.56
CA GLU A 126 2.03 -1.86 28.76
C GLU A 126 2.45 -0.51 29.37
N LEU A 127 1.71 0.56 29.00
CA LEU A 127 1.85 1.92 29.54
C LEU A 127 0.49 2.41 30.01
N ASN A 128 0.35 2.65 31.29
CA ASN A 128 -0.88 3.16 31.87
C ASN A 128 -0.88 4.70 31.87
N LEU A 129 -1.96 5.29 31.38
CA LEU A 129 -2.16 6.73 31.30
C LEU A 129 -3.13 7.29 32.36
N GLY A 130 -3.76 6.39 33.12
CA GLY A 130 -4.83 6.65 34.09
C GLY A 130 -5.98 5.68 33.84
N SER A 131 -6.99 6.08 33.09
CA SER A 131 -8.09 5.20 32.65
C SER A 131 -7.77 4.44 31.37
N HIS A 132 -6.90 4.96 30.52
CA HIS A 132 -6.42 4.28 29.30
C HIS A 132 -5.17 3.47 29.58
N ASN A 133 -5.06 2.30 28.93
CA ASN A 133 -3.89 1.43 29.04
C ASN A 133 -3.42 0.98 27.64
N LEU A 134 -2.20 1.37 27.29
CA LEU A 134 -1.59 1.09 25.99
C LEU A 134 -0.76 -0.18 26.06
N LYS A 135 -0.96 -1.09 25.10
CA LYS A 135 -0.20 -2.33 24.93
C LYS A 135 0.54 -2.31 23.61
N PHE A 136 1.82 -2.66 23.61
CA PHE A 136 2.70 -2.54 22.44
C PHE A 136 2.93 -3.86 21.73
N PHE A 137 2.83 -3.87 20.41
CA PHE A 137 3.07 -5.01 19.54
C PHE A 137 4.16 -4.67 18.53
N MET A 138 5.29 -5.38 18.61
CA MET A 138 6.35 -5.21 17.60
C MET A 138 5.91 -5.87 16.28
N THR A 139 5.86 -5.11 15.22
CA THR A 139 5.44 -5.53 13.87
C THR A 139 6.52 -5.25 12.82
N PRO A 140 7.74 -5.77 13.02
CA PRO A 140 8.88 -5.42 12.17
C PRO A 140 8.60 -5.74 10.70
N MET A 141 9.06 -4.85 9.81
CA MET A 141 8.86 -4.92 8.37
C MET A 141 7.41 -4.73 7.91
N VAL A 142 6.58 -4.07 8.73
CA VAL A 142 5.27 -3.56 8.29
C VAL A 142 5.29 -2.02 8.36
N HIS A 143 6.07 -1.23 7.52
CA HIS A 143 6.93 -1.84 6.45
C HIS A 143 8.43 -1.65 6.71
N TRP A 144 8.86 -0.99 7.79
CA TRP A 144 10.25 -0.82 8.21
C TRP A 144 10.61 -1.74 9.40
N PRO A 145 11.94 -1.94 9.67
CA PRO A 145 12.37 -2.91 10.68
C PRO A 145 12.04 -2.55 12.14
N GLU A 146 11.76 -1.29 12.41
CA GLU A 146 11.44 -0.78 13.76
C GLU A 146 9.92 -0.69 14.03
N THR A 147 9.07 -0.90 13.03
CA THR A 147 7.63 -0.67 13.18
C THR A 147 7.03 -1.44 14.34
N MET A 148 6.12 -0.79 15.04
CA MET A 148 5.27 -1.38 16.05
C MET A 148 3.83 -0.85 15.90
N MET A 149 2.89 -1.49 16.57
CA MET A 149 1.50 -1.05 16.69
C MET A 149 1.15 -0.93 18.16
N THR A 150 0.31 0.03 18.49
CA THR A 150 -0.10 0.31 19.87
C THR A 150 -1.60 0.09 20.00
N LEU A 151 -2.02 -0.75 20.93
CA LEU A 151 -3.42 -1.00 21.23
C LEU A 151 -3.80 -0.31 22.54
N ASP A 152 -4.75 0.61 22.49
CA ASP A 152 -5.47 1.03 23.69
C ASP A 152 -6.47 -0.06 24.07
N THR A 153 -6.16 -0.79 25.12
CA THR A 153 -6.97 -1.92 25.59
C THR A 153 -8.25 -1.50 26.32
N THR A 154 -8.37 -0.23 26.65
CA THR A 154 -9.57 0.34 27.29
C THR A 154 -10.70 0.56 26.30
N ASP A 155 -10.37 1.13 25.14
CA ASP A 155 -11.34 1.43 24.08
C ASP A 155 -11.22 0.53 22.85
N ASN A 156 -10.31 -0.47 22.91
CA ASN A 156 -10.03 -1.39 21.81
C ASN A 156 -9.62 -0.70 20.49
N MET A 157 -8.78 0.35 20.62
CA MET A 157 -8.28 1.13 19.49
C MET A 157 -6.87 0.72 19.10
N LEU A 158 -6.69 0.20 17.90
CA LEU A 158 -5.39 -0.17 17.35
C LEU A 158 -4.80 1.00 16.55
N PHE A 159 -3.78 1.66 17.07
CA PHE A 159 -2.95 2.63 16.35
C PHE A 159 -1.90 1.83 15.56
N SER A 160 -2.13 1.70 14.26
CA SER A 160 -1.47 0.70 13.44
C SER A 160 -0.26 1.21 12.66
N GLY A 161 0.14 2.47 12.84
CA GLY A 161 1.12 3.08 11.95
C GLY A 161 0.64 2.97 10.50
N ASP A 162 1.52 2.63 9.58
CA ASP A 162 1.20 2.47 8.16
C ASP A 162 0.37 1.21 7.84
N GLY A 163 0.30 0.28 8.77
CA GLY A 163 -0.59 -0.87 8.64
C GLY A 163 -2.04 -0.42 8.45
N PHE A 164 -2.72 -0.98 7.46
CA PHE A 164 -4.10 -0.64 7.09
C PHE A 164 -4.30 0.77 6.55
N GLY A 165 -3.21 1.45 6.18
CA GLY A 165 -3.18 2.78 5.60
C GLY A 165 -3.77 2.86 4.20
N CYS A 166 -4.06 4.08 3.76
CA CYS A 166 -4.69 4.38 2.49
C CYS A 166 -4.18 5.70 1.93
N PHE A 167 -3.95 5.79 0.62
CA PHE A 167 -3.76 7.09 -0.02
C PHE A 167 -5.05 7.89 -0.04
N GLY A 168 -4.93 9.21 -0.18
CA GLY A 168 -6.04 10.15 -0.23
C GLY A 168 -6.16 10.99 1.04
N ALA A 169 -6.44 12.28 0.87
CA ALA A 169 -6.77 13.19 1.95
C ALA A 169 -8.22 12.97 2.40
N LEU A 170 -8.49 13.13 3.70
CA LEU A 170 -9.83 12.96 4.25
C LEU A 170 -10.73 14.16 3.92
N ASN A 171 -11.96 13.88 3.49
CA ASN A 171 -12.92 14.87 3.00
C ASN A 171 -14.05 15.08 4.03
N GLY A 172 -13.76 15.79 5.12
CA GLY A 172 -14.73 16.15 6.16
C GLY A 172 -14.64 15.24 7.37
N GLY A 173 -15.28 14.07 7.36
CA GLY A 173 -15.16 13.07 8.42
C GLY A 173 -13.82 12.37 8.45
N ILE A 174 -13.55 11.64 9.53
CA ILE A 174 -12.32 10.84 9.71
C ILE A 174 -12.62 9.36 9.91
N ILE A 175 -13.83 9.03 10.40
CA ILE A 175 -14.25 7.64 10.62
C ILE A 175 -14.98 7.15 9.37
N ASP A 176 -14.80 5.91 9.03
CA ASP A 176 -15.34 5.29 7.80
C ASP A 176 -16.86 5.38 7.67
N GLU A 177 -17.59 5.54 8.77
CA GLU A 177 -19.06 5.76 8.79
C GLU A 177 -19.45 7.21 8.39
N GLU A 178 -18.52 8.15 8.48
CA GLU A 178 -18.76 9.57 8.24
C GLU A 178 -18.43 10.02 6.81
N ILE A 179 -17.78 9.14 6.04
CA ILE A 179 -17.25 9.43 4.71
C ILE A 179 -17.72 8.40 3.67
N ASN A 180 -17.63 8.76 2.38
CA ASN A 180 -17.80 7.79 1.30
C ASN A 180 -16.54 6.93 1.15
N CYS A 181 -16.55 5.71 1.72
CA CYS A 181 -15.41 4.80 1.68
C CYS A 181 -15.17 4.13 0.31
N GLU A 182 -16.06 4.27 -0.67
CA GLU A 182 -15.87 3.63 -1.98
C GLU A 182 -14.58 4.10 -2.66
N GLU A 183 -14.23 5.38 -2.52
CA GLU A 183 -13.03 5.98 -3.08
C GLU A 183 -11.74 5.44 -2.43
N PHE A 184 -11.81 5.10 -1.14
CA PHE A 184 -10.66 4.64 -0.37
C PHE A 184 -10.31 3.16 -0.56
N TRP A 185 -11.24 2.30 -0.99
CA TRP A 185 -10.95 0.86 -1.14
C TRP A 185 -9.84 0.58 -2.17
N LEU A 186 -9.91 1.17 -3.34
CA LEU A 186 -8.89 0.99 -4.36
C LEU A 186 -7.57 1.67 -3.97
N GLU A 187 -7.64 2.77 -3.24
CA GLU A 187 -6.47 3.47 -2.73
C GLU A 187 -5.79 2.71 -1.57
N MET A 188 -6.56 2.00 -0.73
CA MET A 188 -6.01 1.09 0.28
C MET A 188 -5.26 -0.08 -0.37
N VAL A 189 -5.83 -0.71 -1.39
CA VAL A 189 -5.14 -1.76 -2.15
C VAL A 189 -3.91 -1.21 -2.86
N ARG A 190 -4.00 0.03 -3.40
CA ARG A 190 -2.85 0.70 -4.04
C ARG A 190 -1.76 1.03 -3.02
N TYR A 191 -2.13 1.49 -1.83
CA TYR A 191 -1.20 1.71 -0.73
C TYR A 191 -0.49 0.41 -0.36
N TYR A 192 -1.26 -0.64 -0.04
CA TYR A 192 -0.70 -1.94 0.28
C TYR A 192 0.27 -2.45 -0.79
N SER A 193 -0.14 -2.49 -2.05
CA SER A 193 0.65 -3.06 -3.14
C SER A 193 1.98 -2.33 -3.39
N ASN A 194 2.03 -1.01 -3.11
CA ASN A 194 3.23 -0.20 -3.36
C ASN A 194 4.14 -0.08 -2.13
N ILE A 195 3.58 -0.02 -0.93
CA ILE A 195 4.30 0.26 0.32
C ILE A 195 4.58 -1.05 1.10
N VAL A 196 3.59 -1.89 1.27
CA VAL A 196 3.65 -3.07 2.16
C VAL A 196 3.86 -4.38 1.38
N GLY A 197 3.50 -4.43 0.09
CA GLY A 197 3.28 -5.63 -0.70
C GLY A 197 4.42 -6.66 -0.74
N LYS A 198 5.67 -6.24 -0.60
CA LYS A 198 6.83 -7.13 -0.48
C LYS A 198 6.82 -7.97 0.80
N TYR A 199 6.17 -7.49 1.84
CA TYR A 199 6.30 -7.97 3.21
C TYR A 199 5.13 -8.86 3.66
N GLY A 200 4.61 -9.73 2.79
CA GLY A 200 3.48 -10.60 3.10
C GLY A 200 3.67 -11.43 4.37
N ILE A 201 4.83 -12.09 4.56
CA ILE A 201 5.12 -12.88 5.78
C ILE A 201 5.14 -11.99 7.04
N PRO A 202 5.81 -10.83 7.08
CA PRO A 202 5.71 -9.88 8.19
C PRO A 202 4.27 -9.47 8.52
N VAL A 203 3.43 -9.17 7.51
CA VAL A 203 2.02 -8.85 7.71
C VAL A 203 1.28 -10.02 8.35
N GLN A 204 1.45 -11.24 7.85
CA GLN A 204 0.86 -12.44 8.44
C GLN A 204 1.28 -12.64 9.91
N ASN A 205 2.55 -12.36 10.23
CA ASN A 205 3.04 -12.43 11.60
C ASN A 205 2.46 -11.32 12.49
N ALA A 206 2.23 -10.13 11.95
CA ALA A 206 1.54 -9.04 12.66
C ALA A 206 0.07 -9.42 12.95
N LEU A 207 -0.68 -9.87 11.95
CA LEU A 207 -2.08 -10.27 12.10
C LEU A 207 -2.28 -11.35 13.17
N LYS A 208 -1.38 -12.34 13.24
CA LYS A 208 -1.43 -13.39 14.27
C LYS A 208 -1.35 -12.87 15.70
N LYS A 209 -0.71 -11.72 15.93
CA LYS A 209 -0.60 -11.13 17.27
C LYS A 209 -1.92 -10.59 17.78
N PHE A 210 -2.83 -10.24 16.88
CA PHE A 210 -4.12 -9.65 17.21
C PHE A 210 -5.28 -10.65 17.31
N VAL A 211 -5.06 -11.95 17.06
CA VAL A 211 -6.13 -12.98 17.04
C VAL A 211 -6.92 -13.04 18.36
N ASN A 212 -6.26 -12.76 19.49
CA ASN A 212 -6.88 -12.78 20.83
C ASN A 212 -7.16 -11.38 21.38
N GLU A 213 -6.90 -10.34 20.62
CA GLU A 213 -7.16 -8.96 21.04
C GLU A 213 -8.52 -8.51 20.50
N GLN A 214 -9.24 -7.76 21.30
CA GLN A 214 -10.43 -7.07 20.81
C GLN A 214 -9.99 -5.78 20.12
N ILE A 215 -10.46 -5.56 18.89
CA ILE A 215 -10.20 -4.35 18.13
C ILE A 215 -11.55 -3.83 17.63
N ASP A 216 -11.91 -2.63 18.08
CA ASP A 216 -13.12 -1.94 17.63
C ASP A 216 -12.81 -0.86 16.59
N TYR A 217 -11.64 -0.22 16.71
CA TYR A 217 -11.15 0.80 15.79
C TYR A 217 -9.74 0.45 15.31
N ILE A 218 -9.47 0.65 14.03
CA ILE A 218 -8.11 0.66 13.47
C ILE A 218 -7.80 2.10 13.07
N CYS A 219 -6.76 2.66 13.66
CA CYS A 219 -6.35 4.06 13.54
C CYS A 219 -4.99 4.15 12.82
N PRO A 220 -4.97 4.13 11.48
CA PRO A 220 -3.72 4.19 10.70
C PRO A 220 -3.17 5.61 10.63
N THR A 221 -1.93 5.75 10.20
CA THR A 221 -1.28 7.04 9.96
C THR A 221 -1.73 7.72 8.67
N HIS A 222 -2.39 6.98 7.77
CA HIS A 222 -2.97 7.49 6.52
C HIS A 222 -4.35 6.94 6.25
N GLY A 223 -5.23 7.78 5.69
CA GLY A 223 -6.59 7.40 5.30
C GLY A 223 -7.56 7.35 6.48
N PRO A 224 -8.72 6.70 6.31
CA PRO A 224 -9.78 6.68 7.32
C PRO A 224 -9.42 5.92 8.60
N VAL A 225 -10.04 6.29 9.70
CA VAL A 225 -10.17 5.43 10.87
C VAL A 225 -11.23 4.38 10.56
N TRP A 226 -10.84 3.11 10.60
CA TRP A 226 -11.71 1.99 10.28
C TRP A 226 -12.44 1.50 11.53
N HIS A 227 -13.76 1.59 11.55
CA HIS A 227 -14.66 1.10 12.59
C HIS A 227 -15.69 0.12 12.01
N GLN A 228 -16.57 0.60 11.16
CA GLN A 228 -17.58 -0.23 10.51
C GLN A 228 -16.97 -1.29 9.57
N TYR A 229 -15.91 -0.93 8.86
CA TYR A 229 -15.28 -1.80 7.86
C TYR A 229 -13.97 -2.46 8.32
N LYS A 230 -13.67 -2.43 9.62
CA LYS A 230 -12.41 -2.99 10.16
C LYS A 230 -12.19 -4.46 9.79
N GLU A 231 -13.22 -5.31 9.86
CA GLU A 231 -13.11 -6.73 9.49
C GLU A 231 -12.80 -6.90 8.00
N LYS A 232 -13.39 -6.06 7.14
CA LYS A 232 -13.11 -6.08 5.71
C LYS A 232 -11.68 -5.66 5.42
N VAL A 233 -11.17 -4.61 6.08
CA VAL A 233 -9.79 -4.14 5.93
C VAL A 233 -8.80 -5.21 6.41
N MET A 234 -9.04 -5.83 7.56
CA MET A 234 -8.22 -6.93 8.06
C MET A 234 -8.23 -8.13 7.12
N ALA A 235 -9.41 -8.51 6.59
CA ALA A 235 -9.53 -9.60 5.63
C ALA A 235 -8.79 -9.31 4.31
N GLU A 236 -8.82 -8.06 3.82
CA GLU A 236 -8.06 -7.66 2.63
C GLU A 236 -6.54 -7.72 2.86
N TYR A 237 -6.06 -7.27 4.01
CA TYR A 237 -4.65 -7.38 4.38
C TYR A 237 -4.22 -8.85 4.52
N ASP A 238 -5.05 -9.69 5.13
CA ASP A 238 -4.79 -11.13 5.22
C ASP A 238 -4.72 -11.78 3.83
N ARG A 239 -5.70 -11.49 2.96
CA ARG A 239 -5.74 -11.98 1.58
C ARG A 239 -4.51 -11.56 0.77
N MET A 240 -4.22 -10.25 0.76
CA MET A 240 -3.10 -9.70 -0.03
C MET A 240 -1.74 -10.21 0.47
N SER A 241 -1.57 -10.37 1.78
CA SER A 241 -0.32 -10.84 2.37
C SER A 241 -0.06 -12.34 2.15
N ARG A 242 -1.08 -13.12 1.82
CA ARG A 242 -0.94 -14.50 1.32
C ARG A 242 -0.80 -14.57 -0.20
N TYR A 243 -0.89 -13.43 -0.89
CA TYR A 243 -0.97 -13.36 -2.35
C TYR A 243 -2.17 -14.15 -2.92
N ASP A 244 -3.26 -14.21 -2.16
CA ASP A 244 -4.52 -14.75 -2.65
C ASP A 244 -5.18 -13.72 -3.57
N THR A 245 -5.60 -14.18 -4.75
CA THR A 245 -6.05 -13.31 -5.83
C THR A 245 -7.52 -13.54 -6.19
N GLU A 246 -8.13 -12.50 -6.74
CA GLU A 246 -9.44 -12.57 -7.37
C GLU A 246 -9.33 -13.12 -8.81
N GLU A 247 -10.44 -13.63 -9.35
CA GLU A 247 -10.51 -13.96 -10.77
C GLU A 247 -10.52 -12.69 -11.60
N GLY A 248 -9.55 -12.56 -12.47
CA GLY A 248 -9.43 -11.44 -13.39
C GLY A 248 -8.11 -11.46 -14.14
N ILE A 249 -8.02 -10.60 -15.14
CA ILE A 249 -6.84 -10.47 -16.00
C ILE A 249 -6.41 -9.01 -16.05
N VAL A 250 -5.13 -8.77 -15.81
CA VAL A 250 -4.47 -7.49 -16.08
C VAL A 250 -3.66 -7.64 -17.37
N ILE A 251 -3.99 -6.85 -18.38
CA ILE A 251 -3.29 -6.82 -19.66
C ILE A 251 -2.50 -5.52 -19.72
N CYS A 252 -1.17 -5.61 -19.70
CA CYS A 252 -0.27 -4.47 -19.79
C CYS A 252 0.40 -4.46 -21.15
N TYR A 253 0.35 -3.33 -21.85
CA TYR A 253 0.97 -3.22 -23.15
C TYR A 253 1.74 -1.91 -23.35
N GLY A 254 2.92 -2.02 -23.95
CA GLY A 254 3.61 -0.91 -24.57
C GLY A 254 3.21 -0.80 -26.05
N THR A 255 3.07 0.41 -26.56
CA THR A 255 2.81 0.62 -28.00
C THR A 255 3.36 1.96 -28.44
N MET A 256 3.90 2.03 -29.67
CA MET A 256 4.35 3.27 -30.30
C MET A 256 3.29 3.85 -31.24
N TYR A 257 2.69 3.01 -32.07
CA TYR A 257 1.80 3.41 -33.17
C TYR A 257 0.46 2.65 -33.18
N GLY A 258 0.09 1.96 -32.06
CA GLY A 258 -1.20 1.29 -31.92
C GLY A 258 -1.24 -0.19 -32.30
N HIS A 259 -0.22 -0.74 -32.95
CA HIS A 259 -0.27 -2.14 -33.43
C HIS A 259 -0.25 -3.15 -32.26
N THR A 260 0.58 -2.94 -31.25
CA THR A 260 0.60 -3.79 -30.04
C THR A 260 -0.67 -3.61 -29.20
N GLU A 261 -1.25 -2.41 -29.21
CA GLU A 261 -2.56 -2.13 -28.59
C GLU A 261 -3.68 -2.95 -29.22
N SER A 262 -3.68 -3.07 -30.56
CA SER A 262 -4.65 -3.90 -31.28
C SER A 262 -4.54 -5.39 -30.89
N MET A 263 -3.34 -5.89 -30.60
CA MET A 263 -3.17 -7.24 -30.04
C MET A 263 -3.80 -7.36 -28.66
N ALA A 264 -3.54 -6.38 -27.77
CA ALA A 264 -4.10 -6.36 -26.41
C ALA A 264 -5.63 -6.35 -26.43
N ASP A 265 -6.24 -5.54 -27.29
CA ASP A 265 -7.70 -5.50 -27.49
C ASP A 265 -8.26 -6.84 -27.98
N CYS A 266 -7.59 -7.47 -28.93
CA CYS A 266 -7.96 -8.78 -29.45
C CYS A 266 -7.93 -9.87 -28.36
N ILE A 267 -6.87 -9.89 -27.54
CA ILE A 267 -6.69 -10.79 -26.40
C ILE A 267 -7.79 -10.56 -25.35
N ALA A 268 -8.02 -9.31 -24.98
CA ALA A 268 -9.04 -8.92 -23.99
C ALA A 268 -10.45 -9.35 -24.42
N LYS A 269 -10.80 -9.10 -25.68
CA LYS A 269 -12.10 -9.50 -26.24
C LYS A 269 -12.28 -11.01 -26.20
N ALA A 270 -11.25 -11.77 -26.56
CA ALA A 270 -11.31 -13.24 -26.53
C ALA A 270 -11.49 -13.76 -25.09
N ALA A 271 -10.75 -13.21 -24.12
CA ALA A 271 -10.89 -13.58 -22.71
C ALA A 271 -12.28 -13.23 -22.16
N SER A 272 -12.84 -12.07 -22.53
CA SER A 272 -14.20 -11.67 -22.15
C SER A 272 -15.26 -12.60 -22.73
N LEU A 273 -15.15 -12.97 -24.00
CA LEU A 273 -16.05 -13.93 -24.65
C LEU A 273 -15.96 -15.34 -24.03
N ALA A 274 -14.81 -15.70 -23.48
CA ALA A 274 -14.60 -16.94 -22.73
C ALA A 274 -15.14 -16.89 -21.28
N GLY A 275 -15.67 -15.76 -20.82
CA GLY A 275 -16.39 -15.65 -19.55
C GLY A 275 -15.69 -14.88 -18.42
N ILE A 276 -14.53 -14.27 -18.65
CA ILE A 276 -13.88 -13.41 -17.65
C ILE A 276 -14.51 -12.02 -17.68
N LYS A 277 -14.95 -11.56 -16.51
CA LYS A 277 -15.59 -10.24 -16.34
C LYS A 277 -14.61 -9.15 -15.90
N ASN A 278 -13.64 -9.50 -15.07
CA ASN A 278 -12.67 -8.55 -14.54
C ASN A 278 -11.44 -8.51 -15.46
N ILE A 279 -11.44 -7.60 -16.43
CA ILE A 279 -10.32 -7.38 -17.33
C ILE A 279 -9.90 -5.91 -17.25
N LYS A 280 -8.62 -5.68 -17.00
CA LYS A 280 -7.98 -4.37 -16.98
C LYS A 280 -6.96 -4.27 -18.11
N LEU A 281 -7.03 -3.21 -18.91
CA LEU A 281 -6.05 -2.91 -19.94
C LEU A 281 -5.27 -1.66 -19.55
N TYR A 282 -3.95 -1.77 -19.58
CA TYR A 282 -3.06 -0.67 -19.22
C TYR A 282 -2.02 -0.41 -20.30
N ASN A 283 -2.02 0.79 -20.85
CA ASN A 283 -0.89 1.31 -21.60
C ASN A 283 0.19 1.78 -20.62
N VAL A 284 1.31 1.06 -20.60
CA VAL A 284 2.41 1.31 -19.63
C VAL A 284 3.08 2.68 -19.79
N SER A 285 2.94 3.32 -20.96
CA SER A 285 3.44 4.68 -21.19
C SER A 285 2.48 5.78 -20.71
N LYS A 286 1.23 5.44 -20.38
CA LYS A 286 0.18 6.40 -19.99
C LYS A 286 -0.27 6.23 -18.56
N THR A 287 -0.12 5.01 -18.00
CA THR A 287 -0.60 4.69 -16.66
C THR A 287 0.59 4.47 -15.75
N HIS A 288 0.65 5.23 -14.66
CA HIS A 288 1.69 5.03 -13.67
C HIS A 288 1.62 3.62 -13.07
N HIS A 289 2.76 2.95 -12.94
CA HIS A 289 2.82 1.54 -12.52
C HIS A 289 2.21 1.28 -11.14
N SER A 290 2.08 2.28 -10.26
CA SER A 290 1.40 2.08 -8.97
C SER A 290 -0.07 1.63 -9.09
N TYR A 291 -0.78 2.09 -10.11
CA TYR A 291 -2.16 1.66 -10.40
C TYR A 291 -2.19 0.26 -11.02
N ILE A 292 -1.20 -0.07 -11.84
CA ILE A 292 -1.07 -1.41 -12.44
C ILE A 292 -0.77 -2.43 -11.33
N LEU A 293 0.17 -2.14 -10.45
CA LEU A 293 0.52 -2.99 -9.31
C LEU A 293 -0.68 -3.25 -8.40
N ARG A 294 -1.52 -2.25 -8.14
CA ARG A 294 -2.78 -2.42 -7.41
C ARG A 294 -3.62 -3.56 -8.00
N ASP A 295 -3.81 -3.56 -9.31
CA ASP A 295 -4.67 -4.56 -9.96
C ASP A 295 -3.92 -5.88 -10.19
N VAL A 296 -2.59 -5.88 -10.30
CA VAL A 296 -1.78 -7.12 -10.27
C VAL A 296 -1.90 -7.81 -8.91
N PHE A 297 -1.91 -7.10 -7.79
CA PHE A 297 -2.18 -7.70 -6.47
C PHE A 297 -3.61 -8.25 -6.32
N ARG A 298 -4.56 -7.71 -7.09
CA ARG A 298 -5.95 -8.17 -7.05
C ARG A 298 -6.20 -9.41 -7.90
N TYR A 299 -5.68 -9.42 -9.14
CA TYR A 299 -6.10 -10.37 -10.16
C TYR A 299 -4.99 -11.36 -10.50
N ARG A 300 -5.38 -12.62 -10.66
CA ARG A 300 -4.45 -13.75 -10.87
C ARG A 300 -3.79 -13.77 -12.24
N GLY A 301 -4.50 -13.38 -13.29
CA GLY A 301 -3.99 -13.42 -14.65
C GLY A 301 -3.24 -12.14 -15.01
N LEU A 302 -2.01 -12.28 -15.47
CA LEU A 302 -1.21 -11.19 -16.01
C LEU A 302 -0.88 -11.50 -17.48
N ILE A 303 -1.19 -10.59 -18.40
CA ILE A 303 -0.74 -10.68 -19.77
C ILE A 303 0.05 -9.42 -20.10
N VAL A 304 1.28 -9.58 -20.56
CA VAL A 304 2.18 -8.46 -20.84
C VAL A 304 2.63 -8.47 -22.29
N GLY A 305 2.71 -7.30 -22.91
CA GLY A 305 3.12 -7.22 -24.31
C GLY A 305 3.77 -5.90 -24.67
N ALA A 306 4.73 -5.94 -25.58
CA ALA A 306 5.46 -4.75 -26.01
C ALA A 306 6.04 -4.89 -27.41
N PRO A 307 6.33 -3.76 -28.09
CA PRO A 307 7.12 -3.79 -29.30
C PRO A 307 8.60 -4.06 -28.97
N THR A 308 9.31 -4.65 -29.90
CA THR A 308 10.77 -4.65 -29.88
C THR A 308 11.27 -3.22 -30.12
N TYR A 309 12.07 -2.70 -29.21
CA TYR A 309 12.65 -1.38 -29.31
C TYR A 309 14.17 -1.45 -29.07
N ASN A 310 14.97 -0.82 -29.94
CA ASN A 310 16.44 -0.83 -29.88
C ASN A 310 17.03 -2.25 -29.66
N THR A 311 16.49 -3.26 -30.37
CA THR A 311 16.88 -4.68 -30.24
C THR A 311 16.66 -5.29 -28.85
N GLY A 312 15.81 -4.68 -28.02
CA GLY A 312 15.46 -5.09 -26.65
C GLY A 312 13.97 -4.95 -26.35
N LEU A 313 13.63 -5.02 -25.09
CA LEU A 313 12.29 -4.76 -24.59
C LEU A 313 11.99 -3.26 -24.58
N TYR A 314 10.74 -2.89 -24.77
CA TYR A 314 10.26 -1.52 -24.62
C TYR A 314 10.44 -1.04 -23.17
N HIS A 315 11.08 0.12 -22.98
CA HIS A 315 11.56 0.60 -21.69
C HIS A 315 10.50 0.60 -20.58
N GLU A 316 9.33 1.16 -20.85
CA GLU A 316 8.26 1.26 -19.83
C GLU A 316 7.73 -0.13 -19.42
N MET A 317 7.81 -1.14 -20.28
CA MET A 317 7.48 -2.51 -19.92
C MET A 317 8.57 -3.14 -19.06
N ASP A 318 9.85 -2.86 -19.35
CA ASP A 318 10.98 -3.33 -18.55
C ASP A 318 10.91 -2.77 -17.11
N VAL A 319 10.58 -1.48 -16.97
CA VAL A 319 10.33 -0.83 -15.66
C VAL A 319 9.18 -1.53 -14.93
N LEU A 320 8.03 -1.76 -15.58
CA LEU A 320 6.89 -2.42 -14.94
C LEU A 320 7.25 -3.83 -14.44
N LEU A 321 7.95 -4.64 -15.25
CA LEU A 321 8.35 -5.99 -14.87
C LEU A 321 9.32 -5.97 -13.68
N SER A 322 10.24 -5.01 -13.65
CA SER A 322 11.12 -4.77 -12.49
C SER A 322 10.34 -4.44 -11.23
N GLU A 323 9.33 -3.57 -11.33
CA GLU A 323 8.48 -3.18 -10.20
C GLU A 323 7.65 -4.36 -9.66
N ILE A 324 7.13 -5.23 -10.53
CA ILE A 324 6.43 -6.45 -10.14
C ILE A 324 7.40 -7.42 -9.43
N ALA A 325 8.59 -7.63 -10.01
CA ALA A 325 9.61 -8.52 -9.44
C ALA A 325 10.08 -8.05 -8.04
N ASN A 326 10.27 -6.75 -7.86
CA ASN A 326 10.71 -6.17 -6.58
C ASN A 326 9.74 -6.41 -5.42
N ARG A 327 8.46 -6.70 -5.68
CA ARG A 327 7.44 -7.01 -4.67
C ARG A 327 7.32 -8.49 -4.34
N ASP A 328 8.14 -9.34 -4.98
CA ASP A 328 8.15 -10.79 -4.74
C ASP A 328 6.74 -11.41 -4.78
N ILE A 329 5.90 -10.93 -5.71
CA ILE A 329 4.51 -11.36 -5.87
C ILE A 329 4.48 -12.86 -6.23
N LYS A 330 3.46 -13.58 -5.75
CA LYS A 330 3.32 -15.04 -5.95
C LYS A 330 1.92 -15.38 -6.47
N ASN A 331 1.74 -16.66 -6.84
CA ASN A 331 0.45 -17.23 -7.21
C ASN A 331 -0.21 -16.58 -8.45
N HIS A 332 0.60 -16.15 -9.43
CA HIS A 332 0.11 -15.58 -10.68
C HIS A 332 0.33 -16.51 -11.88
N ALA A 333 -0.54 -16.35 -12.87
CA ALA A 333 -0.37 -16.90 -14.21
C ALA A 333 0.04 -15.78 -15.17
N ILE A 334 0.93 -16.08 -16.12
CA ILE A 334 1.42 -15.10 -17.08
C ILE A 334 1.30 -15.59 -18.52
N GLY A 335 0.80 -14.72 -19.39
CA GLY A 335 0.90 -14.82 -20.84
C GLY A 335 1.63 -13.63 -21.41
N TRP A 336 2.20 -13.74 -22.61
CA TRP A 336 2.88 -12.59 -23.20
C TRP A 336 2.79 -12.55 -24.72
N PHE A 337 2.97 -11.34 -25.24
CA PHE A 337 2.93 -11.07 -26.66
C PHE A 337 3.91 -9.96 -27.04
N GLY A 338 4.26 -9.87 -28.32
CA GLY A 338 5.15 -8.84 -28.80
C GLY A 338 4.90 -8.46 -30.24
N SER A 339 5.42 -7.32 -30.66
CA SER A 339 5.41 -6.89 -32.04
C SER A 339 6.80 -6.40 -32.49
N HIS A 340 7.06 -6.45 -33.76
CA HIS A 340 8.32 -6.00 -34.35
C HIS A 340 8.15 -5.58 -35.82
N GLY A 341 9.02 -4.70 -36.29
CA GLY A 341 9.07 -4.29 -37.70
C GLY A 341 9.95 -5.18 -38.54
N TRP A 342 11.08 -5.70 -38.00
CA TRP A 342 12.06 -6.50 -38.71
C TRP A 342 12.81 -7.55 -37.85
N ALA A 343 12.96 -7.31 -36.55
CA ALA A 343 13.64 -8.22 -35.63
C ALA A 343 12.83 -8.39 -34.35
N SER A 344 12.47 -9.62 -34.01
CA SER A 344 11.75 -9.94 -32.80
C SER A 344 12.70 -10.10 -31.61
N LYS A 345 12.44 -9.36 -30.51
CA LYS A 345 13.14 -9.52 -29.24
C LYS A 345 12.23 -9.38 -28.02
N ALA A 346 11.11 -8.70 -28.15
CA ALA A 346 10.24 -8.42 -27.00
C ALA A 346 9.73 -9.69 -26.33
N VAL A 347 9.26 -10.67 -27.12
CA VAL A 347 8.75 -11.96 -26.61
C VAL A 347 9.82 -12.75 -25.86
N GLU A 348 11.04 -12.82 -26.42
CA GLU A 348 12.20 -13.44 -25.78
C GLU A 348 12.55 -12.78 -24.45
N LYS A 349 12.58 -11.44 -24.43
CA LYS A 349 12.92 -10.66 -23.21
C LYS A 349 11.87 -10.79 -22.11
N ILE A 350 10.60 -10.84 -22.44
CA ILE A 350 9.54 -11.08 -21.45
C ILE A 350 9.65 -12.51 -20.88
N ALA A 351 9.94 -13.51 -21.72
CA ALA A 351 10.18 -14.86 -21.26
C ALA A 351 11.38 -14.93 -20.28
N GLU A 352 12.51 -14.24 -20.60
CA GLU A 352 13.66 -14.14 -19.73
C GLU A 352 13.30 -13.48 -18.38
N TRP A 353 12.46 -12.42 -18.37
CA TRP A 353 11.95 -11.80 -17.16
C TRP A 353 11.16 -12.79 -16.29
N ASN A 354 10.27 -13.56 -16.89
CA ASN A 354 9.52 -14.55 -16.15
C ASN A 354 10.42 -15.65 -15.59
N GLU A 355 11.30 -16.21 -16.41
CA GLU A 355 12.19 -17.30 -16.01
C GLU A 355 13.15 -16.90 -14.89
N ASN A 356 13.71 -15.70 -14.94
CA ASN A 356 14.76 -15.30 -14.01
C ASN A 356 14.23 -14.60 -12.76
N HIS A 357 13.09 -13.88 -12.84
CA HIS A 357 12.63 -12.99 -11.78
C HIS A 357 11.21 -13.25 -11.31
N LEU A 358 10.20 -13.28 -12.19
CA LEU A 358 8.79 -13.37 -11.78
C LEU A 358 8.42 -14.79 -11.36
N LYS A 359 8.81 -15.79 -12.11
CA LYS A 359 8.52 -17.23 -11.89
C LYS A 359 7.02 -17.52 -11.78
N PHE A 360 6.22 -16.78 -12.55
CA PHE A 360 4.80 -17.02 -12.69
C PHE A 360 4.53 -18.20 -13.61
N GLU A 361 3.38 -18.85 -13.45
CA GLU A 361 2.98 -19.99 -14.27
C GLU A 361 2.67 -19.55 -15.72
N PRO A 362 3.41 -20.00 -16.72
CA PRO A 362 3.13 -19.64 -18.12
C PRO A 362 1.81 -20.22 -18.60
N VAL A 363 0.98 -19.42 -19.25
CA VAL A 363 -0.32 -19.82 -19.77
C VAL A 363 -0.50 -19.36 -21.21
N GLY A 364 -0.82 -20.30 -22.09
CA GLY A 364 -0.97 -20.08 -23.52
C GLY A 364 0.37 -19.93 -24.24
N GLU A 365 0.32 -19.97 -25.58
CA GLU A 365 1.51 -19.78 -26.40
C GLU A 365 1.80 -18.30 -26.60
N PRO A 366 3.07 -17.89 -26.53
CA PRO A 366 3.46 -16.50 -26.80
C PRO A 366 3.10 -16.07 -28.22
N VAL A 367 2.65 -14.83 -28.37
CA VAL A 367 2.29 -14.28 -29.67
C VAL A 367 3.30 -13.25 -30.11
N ASP A 368 3.99 -13.55 -31.24
CA ASP A 368 4.88 -12.58 -31.87
C ASP A 368 4.28 -12.14 -33.21
N MET A 369 4.20 -10.83 -33.45
CA MET A 369 3.54 -10.23 -34.59
C MET A 369 4.53 -9.39 -35.41
N LEU A 370 4.61 -9.67 -36.69
CA LEU A 370 5.33 -8.80 -37.63
C LEU A 370 4.41 -7.65 -38.08
N GLN A 371 4.83 -6.43 -37.82
CA GLN A 371 4.21 -5.15 -38.24
C GLN A 371 2.76 -4.93 -37.72
N SER A 372 1.76 -5.61 -38.29
CA SER A 372 0.35 -5.43 -37.94
C SER A 372 -0.39 -6.78 -37.91
N LEU A 373 -1.57 -6.80 -37.26
CA LEU A 373 -2.41 -8.01 -37.23
C LEU A 373 -2.82 -8.47 -38.63
N ASP A 374 -2.58 -9.73 -38.87
CA ASP A 374 -3.12 -10.51 -39.97
C ASP A 374 -4.07 -11.59 -39.40
N GLU A 375 -4.52 -12.51 -40.28
CA GLU A 375 -5.44 -13.56 -39.86
C GLU A 375 -4.79 -14.52 -38.84
N ASP A 376 -3.54 -14.94 -39.08
CA ASP A 376 -2.79 -15.86 -38.19
C ASP A 376 -2.54 -15.24 -36.83
N SER A 377 -1.93 -14.06 -36.78
CA SER A 377 -1.63 -13.35 -35.51
C SER A 377 -2.90 -12.97 -34.74
N THR A 378 -4.00 -12.69 -35.46
CA THR A 378 -5.31 -12.45 -34.83
C THR A 378 -5.82 -13.72 -34.12
N GLU A 379 -5.75 -14.89 -34.76
CA GLU A 379 -6.21 -16.14 -34.13
C GLU A 379 -5.30 -16.57 -32.99
N ARG A 380 -3.99 -16.35 -33.06
CA ARG A 380 -3.06 -16.58 -31.96
C ARG A 380 -3.33 -15.64 -30.75
N CYS A 381 -3.63 -14.38 -30.99
CA CYS A 381 -4.06 -13.45 -29.92
C CYS A 381 -5.35 -13.93 -29.23
N LYS A 382 -6.35 -14.37 -30.03
CA LYS A 382 -7.58 -14.92 -29.47
C LYS A 382 -7.32 -16.21 -28.67
N ALA A 383 -6.42 -17.07 -29.15
CA ALA A 383 -6.05 -18.30 -28.45
C ALA A 383 -5.40 -18.01 -27.11
N LEU A 384 -4.49 -17.03 -27.03
CA LEU A 384 -3.87 -16.58 -25.77
C LEU A 384 -4.91 -16.07 -24.76
N GLY A 385 -5.85 -15.24 -25.22
CA GLY A 385 -6.93 -14.73 -24.38
C GLY A 385 -7.85 -15.84 -23.85
N ARG A 386 -8.23 -16.80 -24.72
CA ARG A 386 -9.02 -17.97 -24.31
C ARG A 386 -8.25 -18.86 -23.33
N ALA A 387 -6.99 -19.16 -23.58
CA ALA A 387 -6.17 -20.01 -22.72
C ALA A 387 -6.06 -19.44 -21.30
N MET A 388 -5.81 -18.12 -21.15
CA MET A 388 -5.78 -17.47 -19.84
C MET A 388 -7.16 -17.54 -19.16
N ALA A 389 -8.24 -17.31 -19.89
CA ALA A 389 -9.59 -17.39 -19.35
C ALA A 389 -9.93 -18.81 -18.87
N GLU A 390 -9.66 -19.83 -19.67
CA GLU A 390 -9.88 -21.24 -19.33
C GLU A 390 -9.06 -21.67 -18.11
N TYR A 391 -7.79 -21.24 -18.04
CA TYR A 391 -6.94 -21.48 -16.89
C TYR A 391 -7.55 -20.90 -15.61
N LEU A 392 -7.99 -19.65 -15.63
CA LEU A 392 -8.59 -18.99 -14.46
C LEU A 392 -9.92 -19.63 -14.05
N ILE A 393 -10.77 -19.97 -15.01
CA ILE A 393 -12.05 -20.62 -14.76
C ILE A 393 -11.87 -22.01 -14.14
N ALA A 394 -10.85 -22.76 -14.57
CA ALA A 394 -10.52 -24.06 -14.00
C ALA A 394 -10.06 -23.99 -12.53
N GLN A 395 -9.66 -22.80 -12.06
CA GLN A 395 -9.28 -22.55 -10.65
C GLN A 395 -10.46 -22.11 -9.77
N ARG A 396 -11.69 -22.02 -10.33
CA ARG A 396 -12.90 -21.81 -9.54
C ARG A 396 -13.16 -23.08 -8.73
N GLY A 397 -12.70 -23.12 -7.48
CA GLY A 397 -12.88 -24.25 -6.57
C GLY A 397 -13.93 -23.98 -5.50
#